data_2ad99d2f32c1cf22226b1f775557b9b1
#
_entry.id   2ad99d2f32c1cf22226b1f775557b9b1
#
_cell.length_a   1.000
_cell.length_b   1.000
_cell.length_c   1.000
_cell.angle_alpha   90.00
_cell.angle_beta   90.00
_cell.angle_gamma   90.00
#
_symmetry.space_group_name_H-M   'P 1'
#
loop_
_entity.id
_entity.type
_entity.pdbx_description
1 polymer ?
#
loop_
_entity_poly.entity_id
_entity_poly.type
_entity_poly.pdbx_seq_one_letter_code
_entity_poly.pdbx_strand_id
1 'polypeptide(L)'
;MAKKRANGEGNIRKRKDGRWEGRYTAGHDPVTGKQIFKNVLGKTQAEVKEKLAKALVEAGQVDFTKVGQYTVGTWMDTWFENVAKIKVRPSSHQTYKGYIDNHIKPNIGNIPLEKLTTMDLQKFYRKLLTKGRVERIESKEQPKGLSAKTVRNINQVISSAMDLAVAQKIILNNPTDACELPKVEHKEMQTVPAEQLSAFLEEAKRSGVYEMYYIELATGLRRGELLGLKWSDIDWKNGIIKVRRQVARVDGQIVEAPLKTKNS
;
A
#
# COMPACT_ATOMS: atom_id res chain seq x y z
N MET A 1 -0.60 18.87 -54.00
CA MET A 1 -1.64 18.74 -52.94
C MET A 1 -1.00 18.23 -51.65
N ALA A 2 -1.12 18.94 -50.54
CA ALA A 2 -0.57 18.48 -49.26
C ALA A 2 -1.36 17.23 -48.78
N LYS A 3 -0.67 16.12 -48.53
CA LYS A 3 -1.27 14.89 -48.01
C LYS A 3 -2.01 15.18 -46.69
N LYS A 4 -3.29 14.88 -46.65
CA LYS A 4 -4.09 14.93 -45.40
C LYS A 4 -3.44 13.99 -44.38
N ARG A 5 -3.05 14.51 -43.22
CA ARG A 5 -2.48 13.71 -42.14
C ARG A 5 -3.52 12.73 -41.59
N ALA A 6 -3.08 11.58 -41.07
CA ALA A 6 -3.95 10.61 -40.48
C ALA A 6 -4.59 11.15 -39.18
N ASN A 7 -5.81 10.72 -38.85
CA ASN A 7 -6.46 11.05 -37.60
C ASN A 7 -5.60 10.54 -36.43
N GLY A 8 -5.23 11.43 -35.49
CA GLY A 8 -4.41 11.10 -34.34
C GLY A 8 -2.98 11.61 -34.35
N GLU A 9 -2.42 12.03 -35.48
CA GLU A 9 -1.01 12.48 -35.60
C GLU A 9 -0.73 13.87 -34.98
N GLY A 10 -1.76 14.58 -34.50
CA GLY A 10 -1.65 15.95 -33.99
C GLY A 10 -1.34 16.99 -35.06
N ASN A 11 -1.38 18.25 -34.71
CA ASN A 11 -1.10 19.37 -35.63
C ASN A 11 0.04 20.23 -35.05
N ILE A 12 1.01 20.59 -35.91
CA ILE A 12 2.12 21.48 -35.53
C ILE A 12 1.97 22.77 -36.28
N ARG A 13 1.97 23.91 -35.59
CA ARG A 13 1.90 25.25 -36.17
C ARG A 13 2.89 26.22 -35.48
N LYS A 14 3.30 27.25 -36.22
CA LYS A 14 4.05 28.39 -35.67
C LYS A 14 3.07 29.40 -35.11
N ARG A 15 3.27 29.83 -33.87
CA ARG A 15 2.46 30.86 -33.22
C ARG A 15 2.92 32.27 -33.62
N LYS A 16 2.06 33.26 -33.36
CA LYS A 16 2.40 34.67 -33.63
C LYS A 16 3.56 35.16 -32.74
N ASP A 17 3.77 34.54 -31.57
CA ASP A 17 4.88 34.83 -30.65
C ASP A 17 6.21 34.17 -31.04
N GLY A 18 6.29 33.58 -32.23
CA GLY A 18 7.51 32.94 -32.79
C GLY A 18 7.75 31.52 -32.32
N ARG A 19 7.06 31.04 -31.29
CA ARG A 19 7.18 29.67 -30.81
C ARG A 19 6.39 28.69 -31.67
N TRP A 20 6.79 27.40 -31.61
CA TRP A 20 6.06 26.31 -32.25
C TRP A 20 5.13 25.64 -31.25
N GLU A 21 3.97 25.24 -31.72
CA GLU A 21 2.92 24.56 -30.94
C GLU A 21 2.51 23.28 -31.64
N GLY A 22 2.52 22.17 -30.89
CA GLY A 22 1.92 20.90 -31.28
C GLY A 22 0.63 20.67 -30.53
N ARG A 23 -0.49 20.44 -31.23
CA ARG A 23 -1.80 20.17 -30.64
C ARG A 23 -2.19 18.73 -30.93
N TYR A 24 -2.66 18.01 -29.90
CA TYR A 24 -3.13 16.63 -30.03
C TYR A 24 -4.41 16.40 -29.22
N THR A 25 -5.15 15.36 -29.58
CA THR A 25 -6.32 14.91 -28.82
C THR A 25 -5.83 14.04 -27.66
N ALA A 26 -6.09 14.48 -26.43
CA ALA A 26 -5.71 13.77 -25.21
C ALA A 26 -6.78 12.75 -24.76
N GLY A 27 -8.00 12.87 -25.27
CA GLY A 27 -9.13 12.00 -24.93
C GLY A 27 -10.46 12.62 -25.37
N HIS A 28 -11.55 12.03 -24.91
CA HIS A 28 -12.91 12.54 -25.12
C HIS A 28 -13.60 12.68 -23.76
N ASP A 29 -14.35 13.75 -23.59
CA ASP A 29 -15.19 13.98 -22.42
C ASP A 29 -16.26 12.88 -22.33
N PRO A 30 -16.35 12.11 -21.23
CA PRO A 30 -17.26 10.96 -21.13
C PRO A 30 -18.75 11.34 -21.11
N VAL A 31 -19.07 12.59 -20.75
CA VAL A 31 -20.45 13.07 -20.66
C VAL A 31 -20.89 13.73 -21.97
N THR A 32 -20.03 14.55 -22.55
CA THR A 32 -20.36 15.36 -23.74
C THR A 32 -19.85 14.77 -25.06
N GLY A 33 -18.98 13.76 -25.02
CA GLY A 33 -18.32 13.18 -26.18
C GLY A 33 -17.30 14.11 -26.87
N LYS A 34 -17.10 15.35 -26.39
CA LYS A 34 -16.21 16.34 -26.99
C LYS A 34 -14.74 15.95 -26.83
N GLN A 35 -13.94 16.23 -27.86
CA GLN A 35 -12.50 16.01 -27.82
C GLN A 35 -11.81 16.94 -26.83
N ILE A 36 -10.97 16.37 -25.97
CA ILE A 36 -10.08 17.10 -25.06
C ILE A 36 -8.74 17.29 -25.78
N PHE A 37 -8.37 18.56 -26.00
CA PHE A 37 -7.11 18.90 -26.67
C PHE A 37 -6.06 19.33 -25.65
N LYS A 38 -4.81 18.93 -25.88
CA LYS A 38 -3.62 19.44 -25.19
C LYS A 38 -2.59 19.95 -26.18
N ASN A 39 -1.75 20.88 -25.71
CA ASN A 39 -0.72 21.50 -26.53
C ASN A 39 0.67 21.28 -25.91
N VAL A 40 1.66 21.06 -26.78
CA VAL A 40 3.08 21.08 -26.42
C VAL A 40 3.74 22.27 -27.12
N LEU A 41 4.65 22.95 -26.45
CA LEU A 41 5.33 24.14 -26.95
C LEU A 41 6.83 23.91 -27.03
N GLY A 42 7.47 24.54 -28.02
CA GLY A 42 8.92 24.52 -28.19
C GLY A 42 9.43 25.70 -29.00
N LYS A 43 10.73 25.91 -28.96
CA LYS A 43 11.42 26.98 -29.74
C LYS A 43 11.58 26.59 -31.21
N THR A 44 11.71 25.30 -31.49
CA THR A 44 11.89 24.78 -32.85
C THR A 44 10.82 23.78 -33.24
N GLN A 45 10.58 23.60 -34.52
CA GLN A 45 9.64 22.61 -35.03
C GLN A 45 10.07 21.17 -34.69
N ALA A 46 11.39 20.88 -34.75
CA ALA A 46 11.93 19.56 -34.39
C ALA A 46 11.66 19.22 -32.91
N GLU A 47 11.91 20.16 -31.99
CA GLU A 47 11.62 20.01 -30.56
C GLU A 47 10.14 19.70 -30.31
N VAL A 48 9.24 20.44 -30.99
CA VAL A 48 7.79 20.22 -30.82
C VAL A 48 7.37 18.88 -31.40
N LYS A 49 7.97 18.45 -32.51
CA LYS A 49 7.71 17.13 -33.12
C LYS A 49 8.08 15.99 -32.17
N GLU A 50 9.25 16.09 -31.52
CA GLU A 50 9.68 15.09 -30.51
C GLU A 50 8.76 15.08 -29.28
N LYS A 51 8.48 16.27 -28.73
CA LYS A 51 7.56 16.41 -27.59
C LYS A 51 6.16 15.90 -27.92
N LEU A 52 5.66 16.17 -29.13
CA LEU A 52 4.35 15.71 -29.60
C LEU A 52 4.30 14.18 -29.72
N ALA A 53 5.36 13.56 -30.24
CA ALA A 53 5.45 12.11 -30.35
C ALA A 53 5.43 11.46 -28.96
N LYS A 54 6.20 11.97 -27.99
CA LYS A 54 6.17 11.52 -26.61
C LYS A 54 4.77 11.70 -25.99
N ALA A 55 4.17 12.87 -26.15
CA ALA A 55 2.85 13.18 -25.62
C ALA A 55 1.73 12.32 -26.24
N LEU A 56 1.83 11.91 -27.49
CA LEU A 56 0.89 10.99 -28.14
C LEU A 56 0.99 9.57 -27.59
N VAL A 57 2.21 9.10 -27.29
CA VAL A 57 2.42 7.80 -26.62
C VAL A 57 1.83 7.83 -25.21
N GLU A 58 2.12 8.88 -24.45
CA GLU A 58 1.57 9.09 -23.10
C GLU A 58 0.04 9.20 -23.12
N ALA A 59 -0.55 9.89 -24.12
CA ALA A 59 -2.00 10.00 -24.29
C ALA A 59 -2.69 8.65 -24.52
N GLY A 60 -1.98 7.68 -25.12
CA GLY A 60 -2.49 6.32 -25.24
C GLY A 60 -2.43 5.51 -23.93
N GLN A 61 -1.56 5.92 -23.02
CA GLN A 61 -1.32 5.24 -21.73
C GLN A 61 -2.09 5.85 -20.55
N VAL A 62 -2.50 7.12 -20.64
CA VAL A 62 -3.21 7.83 -19.56
C VAL A 62 -4.58 8.29 -20.07
N ASP A 63 -5.61 8.04 -19.28
CA ASP A 63 -6.96 8.56 -19.51
C ASP A 63 -7.07 9.97 -18.94
N PHE A 64 -6.86 10.97 -19.77
CA PHE A 64 -6.87 12.38 -19.37
C PHE A 64 -8.24 12.87 -18.86
N THR A 65 -9.32 12.12 -19.03
CA THR A 65 -10.62 12.45 -18.44
C THR A 65 -10.63 12.22 -16.94
N LYS A 66 -9.73 11.36 -16.45
CA LYS A 66 -9.58 11.02 -15.03
C LYS A 66 -8.51 11.85 -14.31
N VAL A 67 -7.69 12.60 -15.05
CA VAL A 67 -6.66 13.47 -14.48
C VAL A 67 -7.30 14.58 -13.64
N GLY A 68 -6.84 14.77 -12.41
CA GLY A 68 -7.37 15.76 -11.47
C GLY A 68 -8.59 15.30 -10.67
N GLN A 69 -9.10 14.09 -10.91
CA GLN A 69 -10.24 13.57 -10.13
C GLN A 69 -9.85 13.10 -8.74
N TYR A 70 -8.59 12.69 -8.56
CA TYR A 70 -8.13 12.10 -7.31
C TYR A 70 -6.95 12.87 -6.71
N THR A 71 -6.97 13.04 -5.41
CA THR A 71 -5.76 13.24 -4.62
C THR A 71 -5.23 11.88 -4.15
N VAL A 72 -3.99 11.84 -3.65
CA VAL A 72 -3.44 10.62 -3.06
C VAL A 72 -4.36 10.08 -1.97
N GLY A 73 -4.88 10.95 -1.09
CA GLY A 73 -5.77 10.55 0.01
C GLY A 73 -7.08 9.94 -0.47
N THR A 74 -7.76 10.59 -1.41
CA THR A 74 -9.04 10.09 -1.95
C THR A 74 -8.85 8.81 -2.76
N TRP A 75 -7.71 8.68 -3.47
CA TRP A 75 -7.37 7.45 -4.17
C TRP A 75 -7.10 6.28 -3.22
N MET A 76 -6.34 6.52 -2.14
CA MET A 76 -6.07 5.50 -1.12
C MET A 76 -7.36 5.00 -0.47
N ASP A 77 -8.33 5.88 -0.19
CA ASP A 77 -9.63 5.47 0.32
C ASP A 77 -10.40 4.62 -0.70
N THR A 78 -10.46 5.07 -1.95
CA THR A 78 -11.12 4.35 -3.04
C THR A 78 -10.52 2.97 -3.24
N TRP A 79 -9.19 2.88 -3.27
CA TRP A 79 -8.47 1.62 -3.39
C TRP A 79 -8.72 0.70 -2.20
N PHE A 80 -8.69 1.24 -0.98
CA PHE A 80 -8.90 0.46 0.23
C PHE A 80 -10.30 -0.15 0.27
N GLU A 81 -11.33 0.65 0.03
CA GLU A 81 -12.73 0.20 0.09
C GLU A 81 -13.06 -0.81 -1.00
N ASN A 82 -12.63 -0.57 -2.24
CA ASN A 82 -13.05 -1.35 -3.39
C ASN A 82 -12.11 -2.52 -3.73
N VAL A 83 -10.87 -2.51 -3.27
CA VAL A 83 -9.87 -3.51 -3.67
C VAL A 83 -9.18 -4.16 -2.47
N ALA A 84 -8.61 -3.38 -1.56
CA ALA A 84 -7.83 -3.95 -0.47
C ALA A 84 -8.71 -4.80 0.46
N LYS A 85 -9.90 -4.34 0.82
CA LYS A 85 -10.84 -5.09 1.67
C LYS A 85 -11.23 -6.46 1.11
N ILE A 86 -11.25 -6.60 -0.21
CA ILE A 86 -11.55 -7.88 -0.87
C ILE A 86 -10.32 -8.80 -0.88
N LYS A 87 -9.13 -8.21 -1.08
CA LYS A 87 -7.87 -8.96 -1.25
C LYS A 87 -7.24 -9.43 0.06
N VAL A 88 -7.29 -8.59 1.11
CA VAL A 88 -6.59 -8.86 2.35
C VAL A 88 -7.53 -9.38 3.43
N ARG A 89 -6.97 -10.12 4.40
CA ARG A 89 -7.75 -10.65 5.51
C ARG A 89 -8.33 -9.53 6.38
N PRO A 90 -9.49 -9.72 7.01
CA PRO A 90 -10.10 -8.72 7.91
C PRO A 90 -9.15 -8.21 8.98
N SER A 91 -8.29 -9.06 9.55
CA SER A 91 -7.27 -8.67 10.53
C SER A 91 -6.23 -7.67 9.98
N SER A 92 -6.05 -7.59 8.66
CA SER A 92 -5.15 -6.62 8.01
C SER A 92 -5.84 -5.29 7.68
N HIS A 93 -7.18 -5.24 7.66
CA HIS A 93 -7.93 -4.02 7.32
C HIS A 93 -7.58 -2.87 8.27
N GLN A 94 -7.58 -3.13 9.58
CA GLN A 94 -7.25 -2.13 10.59
C GLN A 94 -5.82 -1.60 10.43
N THR A 95 -4.88 -2.48 10.09
CA THR A 95 -3.47 -2.09 9.84
C THR A 95 -3.36 -1.19 8.61
N TYR A 96 -3.99 -1.56 7.49
CA TYR A 96 -3.96 -0.78 6.25
C TYR A 96 -4.64 0.57 6.43
N LYS A 97 -5.83 0.56 7.06
CA LYS A 97 -6.54 1.80 7.38
C LYS A 97 -5.72 2.70 8.31
N GLY A 98 -5.06 2.12 9.31
CA GLY A 98 -4.14 2.84 10.19
C GLY A 98 -2.97 3.48 9.42
N TYR A 99 -2.38 2.81 8.44
CA TYR A 99 -1.34 3.40 7.58
C TYR A 99 -1.88 4.55 6.74
N ILE A 100 -3.08 4.41 6.19
CA ILE A 100 -3.72 5.43 5.36
C ILE A 100 -4.06 6.66 6.19
N ASP A 101 -4.81 6.50 7.28
CA ASP A 101 -5.37 7.61 8.05
C ASP A 101 -4.32 8.32 8.91
N ASN A 102 -3.39 7.58 9.52
CA ASN A 102 -2.41 8.16 10.45
C ASN A 102 -1.12 8.63 9.78
N HIS A 103 -0.76 8.09 8.60
CA HIS A 103 0.54 8.37 8.00
C HIS A 103 0.43 8.93 6.58
N ILE A 104 -0.33 8.30 5.68
CA ILE A 104 -0.37 8.69 4.27
C ILE A 104 -1.15 9.99 4.10
N LYS A 105 -2.42 10.03 4.51
CA LYS A 105 -3.29 11.20 4.35
C LYS A 105 -2.74 12.48 4.99
N PRO A 106 -2.24 12.47 6.24
CA PRO A 106 -1.76 13.69 6.88
C PRO A 106 -0.48 14.26 6.24
N ASN A 107 0.29 13.45 5.51
CA ASN A 107 1.58 13.87 4.97
C ASN A 107 1.56 14.15 3.47
N ILE A 108 0.90 13.30 2.68
CA ILE A 108 0.88 13.38 1.21
C ILE A 108 -0.53 13.31 0.62
N GLY A 109 -1.56 13.21 1.45
CA GLY A 109 -2.95 13.00 1.00
C GLY A 109 -3.53 14.10 0.12
N ASN A 110 -3.07 15.35 0.27
CA ASN A 110 -3.56 16.49 -0.50
C ASN A 110 -2.87 16.64 -1.86
N ILE A 111 -1.83 15.85 -2.15
CA ILE A 111 -1.13 15.92 -3.44
C ILE A 111 -2.06 15.35 -4.52
N PRO A 112 -2.30 16.04 -5.65
CA PRO A 112 -2.97 15.45 -6.80
C PRO A 112 -2.25 14.17 -7.24
N LEU A 113 -3.00 13.10 -7.51
CA LEU A 113 -2.43 11.77 -7.73
C LEU A 113 -1.40 11.75 -8.88
N GLU A 114 -1.71 12.45 -9.95
CA GLU A 114 -0.83 12.58 -11.14
C GLU A 114 0.41 13.45 -10.91
N LYS A 115 0.47 14.18 -9.77
CA LYS A 115 1.62 15.02 -9.42
C LYS A 115 2.52 14.41 -8.35
N LEU A 116 2.13 13.25 -7.81
CA LEU A 116 2.94 12.54 -6.82
C LEU A 116 4.25 12.07 -7.45
N THR A 117 5.37 12.51 -6.90
CA THR A 117 6.71 12.17 -7.40
C THR A 117 7.42 11.19 -6.46
N THR A 118 8.40 10.46 -6.99
CA THR A 118 9.33 9.64 -6.19
C THR A 118 10.01 10.46 -5.09
N MET A 119 10.35 11.73 -5.38
CA MET A 119 11.00 12.60 -4.39
C MET A 119 10.06 12.98 -3.23
N ASP A 120 8.75 13.14 -3.48
CA ASP A 120 7.76 13.39 -2.42
C ASP A 120 7.65 12.17 -1.51
N LEU A 121 7.62 10.97 -2.08
CA LEU A 121 7.63 9.72 -1.33
C LEU A 121 8.92 9.56 -0.53
N GLN A 122 10.08 9.89 -1.10
CA GLN A 122 11.36 9.79 -0.42
C GLN A 122 11.44 10.73 0.80
N LYS A 123 10.95 11.97 0.67
CA LYS A 123 10.82 12.93 1.78
C LYS A 123 9.84 12.40 2.84
N PHE A 124 8.73 11.82 2.41
CA PHE A 124 7.74 11.22 3.30
C PHE A 124 8.33 10.06 4.11
N TYR A 125 9.04 9.11 3.49
CA TYR A 125 9.68 8.00 4.20
C TYR A 125 10.75 8.49 5.19
N ARG A 126 11.55 9.49 4.81
CA ARG A 126 12.50 10.11 5.74
C ARG A 126 11.80 10.72 6.96
N LYS A 127 10.67 11.41 6.75
CA LYS A 127 9.86 11.95 7.84
C LYS A 127 9.31 10.84 8.74
N LEU A 128 8.83 9.73 8.17
CA LEU A 128 8.34 8.59 8.95
C LEU A 128 9.43 7.97 9.83
N LEU A 129 10.66 7.84 9.33
CA LEU A 129 11.80 7.29 10.08
C LEU A 129 12.21 8.19 11.25
N THR A 130 11.97 9.50 11.19
CA THR A 130 12.41 10.44 12.23
C THR A 130 11.29 10.87 13.18
N LYS A 131 10.08 11.07 12.67
CA LYS A 131 8.94 11.65 13.42
C LYS A 131 7.60 10.99 13.05
N GLY A 132 7.61 9.74 12.61
CA GLY A 132 6.42 9.08 12.09
C GLY A 132 5.52 8.45 13.15
N ARG A 133 5.97 8.31 14.38
CA ARG A 133 5.17 7.67 15.44
C ARG A 133 4.01 8.59 15.85
N VAL A 134 2.81 8.04 15.89
CA VAL A 134 1.65 8.72 16.46
C VAL A 134 1.82 8.76 17.96
N GLU A 135 1.87 9.96 18.54
CA GLU A 135 2.01 10.14 19.98
C GLU A 135 0.76 9.63 20.70
N ARG A 136 0.98 8.70 21.62
CA ARG A 136 0.00 8.25 22.60
C ARG A 136 0.54 8.52 23.98
N ILE A 137 -0.35 8.68 24.98
CA ILE A 137 0.03 8.98 26.36
C ILE A 137 1.06 7.99 26.89
N GLU A 138 0.97 6.71 26.48
CA GLU A 138 1.83 5.61 26.93
C GLU A 138 3.18 5.53 26.17
N SER A 139 3.42 6.38 25.17
CA SER A 139 4.59 6.25 24.28
C SER A 139 5.64 7.35 24.44
N LYS A 140 5.61 8.13 25.53
CA LYS A 140 6.50 9.29 25.72
C LYS A 140 7.99 8.95 25.72
N GLU A 141 8.37 7.75 26.16
CA GLU A 141 9.76 7.28 26.23
C GLU A 141 10.24 6.56 24.97
N GLN A 142 9.35 6.35 24.00
CA GLN A 142 9.69 5.58 22.80
C GLN A 142 10.26 6.45 21.67
N PRO A 143 11.09 5.90 20.75
CA PRO A 143 11.59 6.63 19.61
C PRO A 143 10.47 7.26 18.80
N LYS A 144 10.64 8.53 18.41
CA LYS A 144 9.62 9.28 17.64
C LYS A 144 9.45 8.78 16.20
N GLY A 145 10.41 8.04 15.69
CA GLY A 145 10.39 7.46 14.34
C GLY A 145 9.71 6.09 14.27
N LEU A 146 9.29 5.70 13.06
CA LEU A 146 8.85 4.35 12.76
C LEU A 146 10.04 3.44 12.43
N SER A 147 9.87 2.14 12.65
CA SER A 147 10.87 1.16 12.22
C SER A 147 10.97 1.07 10.69
N ALA A 148 12.15 0.69 10.19
CA ALA A 148 12.38 0.42 8.77
C ALA A 148 11.34 -0.57 8.20
N LYS A 149 10.98 -1.60 8.97
CA LYS A 149 9.94 -2.58 8.59
C LYS A 149 8.58 -1.93 8.39
N THR A 150 8.18 -1.03 9.30
CA THR A 150 6.89 -0.32 9.19
C THR A 150 6.86 0.60 7.97
N VAL A 151 7.95 1.33 7.70
CA VAL A 151 8.05 2.20 6.52
C VAL A 151 7.93 1.38 5.23
N ARG A 152 8.58 0.21 5.16
CA ARG A 152 8.45 -0.70 4.01
C ARG A 152 7.03 -1.23 3.84
N ASN A 153 6.34 -1.54 4.94
CA ASN A 153 4.94 -1.97 4.88
C ASN A 153 4.02 -0.84 4.37
N ILE A 154 4.26 0.41 4.80
CA ILE A 154 3.52 1.57 4.29
C ILE A 154 3.78 1.75 2.78
N ASN A 155 5.06 1.63 2.34
CA ASN A 155 5.39 1.67 0.91
C ASN A 155 4.64 0.57 0.14
N GLN A 156 4.58 -0.65 0.64
CA GLN A 156 3.86 -1.77 0.00
C GLN A 156 2.38 -1.43 -0.24
N VAL A 157 1.74 -0.78 0.73
CA VAL A 157 0.33 -0.35 0.62
C VAL A 157 0.19 0.73 -0.44
N ILE A 158 1.09 1.73 -0.46
CA ILE A 158 1.08 2.78 -1.48
C ILE A 158 1.35 2.17 -2.87
N SER A 159 2.38 1.33 -3.00
CA SER A 159 2.75 0.68 -4.27
C SER A 159 1.57 -0.07 -4.87
N SER A 160 0.89 -0.90 -4.07
CA SER A 160 -0.29 -1.65 -4.56
C SER A 160 -1.44 -0.75 -5.02
N ALA A 161 -1.63 0.40 -4.38
CA ALA A 161 -2.64 1.37 -4.81
C ALA A 161 -2.22 2.11 -6.08
N MET A 162 -0.92 2.45 -6.22
CA MET A 162 -0.39 3.11 -7.42
C MET A 162 -0.36 2.15 -8.62
N ASP A 163 -0.06 0.87 -8.43
CA ASP A 163 -0.15 -0.16 -9.48
C ASP A 163 -1.56 -0.22 -10.10
N LEU A 164 -2.59 -0.14 -9.24
CA LEU A 164 -3.96 -0.07 -9.73
C LEU A 164 -4.24 1.24 -10.49
N ALA A 165 -3.68 2.36 -10.03
CA ALA A 165 -3.84 3.65 -10.72
C ALA A 165 -3.20 3.62 -12.12
N VAL A 166 -2.05 2.96 -12.26
CA VAL A 166 -1.40 2.71 -13.58
C VAL A 166 -2.28 1.79 -14.42
N ALA A 167 -2.75 0.66 -13.87
CA ALA A 167 -3.62 -0.28 -14.59
C ALA A 167 -4.93 0.36 -15.06
N GLN A 168 -5.47 1.31 -14.30
CA GLN A 168 -6.66 2.09 -14.67
C GLN A 168 -6.36 3.33 -15.52
N LYS A 169 -5.10 3.52 -15.93
CA LYS A 169 -4.63 4.63 -16.75
C LYS A 169 -4.86 6.02 -16.13
N ILE A 170 -4.85 6.11 -14.79
CA ILE A 170 -4.97 7.39 -14.07
C ILE A 170 -3.62 8.09 -14.00
N ILE A 171 -2.55 7.32 -13.80
CA ILE A 171 -1.15 7.78 -13.81
C ILE A 171 -0.33 6.95 -14.79
N LEU A 172 0.76 7.51 -15.27
CA LEU A 172 1.62 6.87 -16.28
C LEU A 172 2.50 5.77 -15.67
N ASN A 173 3.13 6.06 -14.55
CA ASN A 173 4.08 5.17 -13.88
C ASN A 173 3.81 5.15 -12.38
N ASN A 174 4.22 4.07 -11.72
CA ASN A 174 4.16 3.98 -10.28
C ASN A 174 5.35 4.75 -9.65
N PRO A 175 5.11 5.85 -8.92
CA PRO A 175 6.20 6.64 -8.34
C PRO A 175 6.96 5.92 -7.23
N THR A 176 6.46 4.78 -6.72
CA THR A 176 7.14 3.98 -5.69
C THR A 176 8.27 3.12 -6.25
N ASP A 177 8.26 2.80 -7.56
CA ASP A 177 9.20 1.84 -8.17
C ASP A 177 10.66 2.31 -8.07
N ALA A 178 10.89 3.62 -8.16
CA ALA A 178 12.22 4.21 -8.05
C ALA A 178 12.56 4.69 -6.62
N CYS A 179 11.76 4.31 -5.60
CA CYS A 179 12.03 4.68 -4.22
C CYS A 179 13.08 3.79 -3.57
N GLU A 180 14.03 4.40 -2.90
CA GLU A 180 14.97 3.70 -2.01
C GLU A 180 14.33 3.51 -0.63
N LEU A 181 14.26 2.26 -0.19
CA LEU A 181 13.66 1.89 1.09
C LEU A 181 14.74 1.56 2.12
N PRO A 182 14.49 1.90 3.40
CA PRO A 182 15.43 1.62 4.47
C PRO A 182 15.70 0.12 4.60
N LYS A 183 16.96 -0.25 4.90
CA LYS A 183 17.32 -1.64 5.19
C LYS A 183 16.67 -2.07 6.50
N VAL A 184 16.17 -3.29 6.53
CA VAL A 184 15.66 -3.93 7.74
C VAL A 184 16.79 -4.75 8.34
N GLU A 185 17.20 -4.40 9.54
CA GLU A 185 18.12 -5.22 10.31
C GLU A 185 17.36 -6.42 10.87
N HIS A 186 17.82 -7.60 10.55
CA HIS A 186 17.33 -8.83 11.15
C HIS A 186 18.01 -9.00 12.51
N LYS A 187 17.23 -8.81 13.56
CA LYS A 187 17.67 -9.22 14.91
C LYS A 187 17.35 -10.69 15.10
N GLU A 188 18.30 -11.43 15.58
CA GLU A 188 18.05 -12.81 16.01
C GLU A 188 16.96 -12.83 17.07
N MET A 189 16.02 -13.75 16.91
CA MET A 189 14.96 -13.97 17.90
C MET A 189 15.60 -14.64 19.12
N GLN A 190 15.49 -13.98 20.28
CA GLN A 190 15.89 -14.60 21.52
C GLN A 190 14.78 -15.56 21.97
N THR A 191 15.17 -16.81 22.20
CA THR A 191 14.31 -17.82 22.82
C THR A 191 14.52 -17.81 24.33
N VAL A 192 13.52 -18.27 25.08
CA VAL A 192 13.67 -18.46 26.52
C VAL A 192 14.70 -19.57 26.74
N PRO A 193 15.81 -19.31 27.46
CA PRO A 193 16.79 -20.34 27.78
C PRO A 193 16.16 -21.50 28.58
N ALA A 194 16.66 -22.71 28.37
CA ALA A 194 16.11 -23.90 29.04
C ALA A 194 16.10 -23.76 30.57
N GLU A 195 17.12 -23.11 31.14
CA GLU A 195 17.28 -22.87 32.57
C GLU A 195 16.21 -21.96 33.14
N GLN A 196 15.60 -21.12 32.31
CA GLN A 196 14.55 -20.16 32.71
C GLN A 196 13.14 -20.72 32.54
N LEU A 197 12.97 -21.86 31.85
CA LEU A 197 11.65 -22.43 31.58
C LEU A 197 10.89 -22.78 32.82
N SER A 198 11.55 -23.35 33.86
CA SER A 198 10.92 -23.69 35.14
C SER A 198 10.40 -22.44 35.84
N ALA A 199 11.21 -21.39 35.92
CA ALA A 199 10.81 -20.13 36.55
C ALA A 199 9.64 -19.46 35.79
N PHE A 200 9.69 -19.52 34.44
CA PHE A 200 8.60 -19.02 33.58
C PHE A 200 7.27 -19.76 33.84
N LEU A 201 7.31 -21.09 33.93
CA LEU A 201 6.12 -21.90 34.18
C LEU A 201 5.58 -21.71 35.60
N GLU A 202 6.43 -21.52 36.59
CA GLU A 202 6.00 -21.17 37.96
C GLU A 202 5.29 -19.80 37.99
N GLU A 203 5.80 -18.80 37.27
CA GLU A 203 5.13 -17.51 37.21
C GLU A 203 3.81 -17.61 36.42
N ALA A 204 3.75 -18.40 35.33
CA ALA A 204 2.52 -18.69 34.61
C ALA A 204 1.45 -19.33 35.52
N LYS A 205 1.88 -20.22 36.43
CA LYS A 205 1.00 -20.86 37.44
C LYS A 205 0.44 -19.85 38.43
N ARG A 206 1.30 -18.96 38.95
CA ARG A 206 0.84 -17.87 39.84
C ARG A 206 -0.15 -16.94 39.16
N SER A 207 0.04 -16.69 37.85
CA SER A 207 -0.82 -15.86 37.03
C SER A 207 -2.08 -16.56 36.51
N GLY A 208 -2.29 -17.85 36.82
CA GLY A 208 -3.47 -18.62 36.38
C GLY A 208 -3.52 -18.94 34.89
N VAL A 209 -2.37 -18.98 34.21
CA VAL A 209 -2.27 -19.23 32.74
C VAL A 209 -1.30 -20.36 32.39
N TYR A 210 -1.00 -21.22 33.38
CA TYR A 210 -0.04 -22.31 33.26
C TYR A 210 -0.37 -23.28 32.14
N GLU A 211 -1.61 -23.78 32.10
CA GLU A 211 -2.03 -24.79 31.10
C GLU A 211 -1.93 -24.25 29.68
N MET A 212 -2.22 -23.00 29.50
CA MET A 212 -2.11 -22.33 28.18
C MET A 212 -0.66 -22.34 27.70
N TYR A 213 0.27 -21.86 28.52
CA TYR A 213 1.69 -21.82 28.16
C TYR A 213 2.33 -23.20 28.08
N TYR A 214 1.92 -24.13 28.93
CA TYR A 214 2.41 -25.51 28.90
C TYR A 214 2.06 -26.18 27.57
N ILE A 215 0.80 -26.07 27.11
CA ILE A 215 0.37 -26.61 25.82
C ILE A 215 1.10 -25.89 24.67
N GLU A 216 1.26 -24.55 24.74
CA GLU A 216 1.95 -23.79 23.70
C GLU A 216 3.42 -24.22 23.55
N LEU A 217 4.12 -24.42 24.66
CA LEU A 217 5.50 -24.91 24.68
C LEU A 217 5.61 -26.36 24.16
N ALA A 218 4.67 -27.23 24.56
CA ALA A 218 4.68 -28.63 24.16
C ALA A 218 4.31 -28.86 22.69
N THR A 219 3.46 -28.00 22.11
CA THR A 219 2.90 -28.19 20.77
C THR A 219 3.43 -27.22 19.73
N GLY A 220 3.99 -26.09 20.13
CA GLY A 220 4.40 -25.01 19.22
C GLY A 220 3.26 -24.29 18.53
N LEU A 221 2.03 -24.43 19.03
CA LEU A 221 0.86 -23.74 18.46
C LEU A 221 0.99 -22.22 18.57
N ARG A 222 0.52 -21.52 17.56
CA ARG A 222 0.41 -20.07 17.67
C ARG A 222 -0.74 -19.71 18.62
N ARG A 223 -0.60 -18.61 19.38
CA ARG A 223 -1.61 -18.15 20.32
C ARG A 223 -3.05 -18.19 19.77
N GLY A 224 -3.25 -17.75 18.52
CA GLY A 224 -4.60 -17.76 17.91
C GLY A 224 -5.10 -19.17 17.59
N GLU A 225 -4.24 -20.10 17.29
CA GLU A 225 -4.55 -21.51 17.05
C GLU A 225 -4.91 -22.19 18.38
N LEU A 226 -4.11 -21.96 19.41
CA LEU A 226 -4.35 -22.47 20.75
C LEU A 226 -5.71 -21.99 21.30
N LEU A 227 -5.99 -20.69 21.24
CA LEU A 227 -7.27 -20.11 21.69
C LEU A 227 -8.46 -20.54 20.81
N GLY A 228 -8.21 -21.06 19.62
CA GLY A 228 -9.23 -21.59 18.70
C GLY A 228 -9.55 -23.07 18.92
N LEU A 229 -8.85 -23.79 19.79
CA LEU A 229 -9.11 -25.20 20.08
C LEU A 229 -10.47 -25.40 20.73
N LYS A 230 -11.15 -26.47 20.36
CA LYS A 230 -12.38 -26.97 20.95
C LYS A 230 -12.16 -28.41 21.46
N TRP A 231 -12.90 -28.85 22.44
CA TRP A 231 -12.82 -30.22 22.94
C TRP A 231 -13.04 -31.27 21.84
N SER A 232 -13.84 -30.96 20.85
CA SER A 232 -14.08 -31.80 19.67
C SER A 232 -12.89 -31.95 18.72
N ASP A 233 -11.83 -31.17 18.90
CA ASP A 233 -10.60 -31.24 18.10
C ASP A 233 -9.58 -32.21 18.70
N ILE A 234 -9.86 -32.74 19.90
CA ILE A 234 -8.98 -33.68 20.60
C ILE A 234 -9.45 -35.10 20.35
N ASP A 235 -8.61 -35.90 19.73
CA ASP A 235 -8.79 -37.34 19.61
C ASP A 235 -8.08 -38.03 20.80
N TRP A 236 -8.83 -38.23 21.86
CA TRP A 236 -8.35 -38.83 23.09
C TRP A 236 -7.83 -40.26 22.92
N LYS A 237 -8.36 -41.00 21.94
CA LYS A 237 -7.98 -42.40 21.69
C LYS A 237 -6.58 -42.47 21.09
N ASN A 238 -6.26 -41.55 20.19
CA ASN A 238 -5.01 -41.55 19.44
C ASN A 238 -4.01 -40.49 19.95
N GLY A 239 -4.37 -39.67 20.94
CA GLY A 239 -3.54 -38.60 21.47
C GLY A 239 -3.25 -37.48 20.47
N ILE A 240 -4.20 -37.17 19.59
CA ILE A 240 -4.00 -36.20 18.49
C ILE A 240 -4.84 -34.95 18.72
N ILE A 241 -4.22 -33.78 18.57
CA ILE A 241 -4.90 -32.48 18.51
C ILE A 241 -4.98 -32.04 17.05
N LYS A 242 -6.21 -31.81 16.54
CA LYS A 242 -6.46 -31.38 15.17
C LYS A 242 -6.67 -29.86 15.15
N VAL A 243 -5.69 -29.10 14.67
CA VAL A 243 -5.77 -27.63 14.56
C VAL A 243 -6.56 -27.28 13.30
N ARG A 244 -7.77 -26.73 13.44
CA ARG A 244 -8.68 -26.47 12.31
C ARG A 244 -8.97 -24.99 12.09
N ARG A 245 -8.76 -24.16 13.11
CA ARG A 245 -9.11 -22.75 13.13
C ARG A 245 -8.17 -21.97 14.02
N GLN A 246 -8.24 -20.66 13.89
CA GLN A 246 -7.61 -19.74 14.82
C GLN A 246 -8.62 -18.70 15.31
N VAL A 247 -8.34 -18.08 16.43
CA VAL A 247 -9.10 -16.94 16.96
C VAL A 247 -8.28 -15.67 16.72
N ALA A 248 -8.93 -14.64 16.21
CA ALA A 248 -8.34 -13.32 16.01
C ALA A 248 -9.25 -12.22 16.57
N ARG A 249 -8.65 -11.10 16.97
CA ARG A 249 -9.42 -9.91 17.34
C ARG A 249 -9.52 -9.00 16.12
N VAL A 250 -10.75 -8.75 15.65
CA VAL A 250 -11.05 -7.86 14.53
C VAL A 250 -12.08 -6.84 14.99
N ASP A 251 -11.77 -5.55 14.85
CA ASP A 251 -12.62 -4.43 15.26
C ASP A 251 -13.13 -4.55 16.73
N GLY A 252 -12.23 -5.02 17.60
CA GLY A 252 -12.52 -5.20 19.02
C GLY A 252 -13.25 -6.51 19.36
N GLN A 253 -13.80 -7.22 18.37
CA GLN A 253 -14.51 -8.49 18.56
C GLN A 253 -13.59 -9.69 18.35
N ILE A 254 -13.89 -10.78 19.07
CA ILE A 254 -13.21 -12.05 18.91
C ILE A 254 -13.94 -12.83 17.80
N VAL A 255 -13.20 -13.20 16.74
CA VAL A 255 -13.75 -13.94 15.61
C VAL A 255 -12.95 -15.20 15.33
N GLU A 256 -13.65 -16.29 14.99
CA GLU A 256 -13.01 -17.47 14.42
C GLU A 256 -12.59 -17.19 12.98
N ALA A 257 -11.39 -17.61 12.62
CA ALA A 257 -10.83 -17.44 11.28
C ALA A 257 -10.14 -18.74 10.82
N PRO A 258 -10.03 -18.97 9.50
CA PRO A 258 -9.25 -20.08 8.98
C PRO A 258 -7.76 -19.91 9.32
N LEU A 259 -7.04 -21.02 9.35
CA LEU A 259 -5.59 -21.04 9.59
C LEU A 259 -4.85 -20.11 8.64
N LYS A 260 -3.72 -19.57 9.10
CA LYS A 260 -2.94 -18.60 8.34
C LYS A 260 -2.31 -19.22 7.08
N THR A 261 -1.91 -20.47 7.15
CA THR A 261 -1.33 -21.25 6.05
C THR A 261 -2.03 -22.61 5.97
N LYS A 262 -2.03 -23.23 4.77
CA LYS A 262 -2.58 -24.59 4.59
C LYS A 262 -1.83 -25.66 5.37
N ASN A 263 -0.59 -25.38 5.76
CA ASN A 263 0.31 -26.28 6.48
C ASN A 263 0.53 -25.85 7.94
N SER A 264 -0.37 -25.08 8.49
CA SER A 264 -0.37 -24.74 9.93
C SER A 264 -1.08 -25.83 10.70
#